data_8dd14be83c970433a616ec69229218b7
#
_entry.id   8dd14be83c970433a616ec69229218b7
#
_cell.length_a   1.000
_cell.length_b   1.000
_cell.length_c   1.000
_cell.angle_alpha   90.00
_cell.angle_beta   90.00
_cell.angle_gamma   90.00
#
_symmetry.space_group_name_H-M   'P 1'
#
loop_
_entity.id
_entity.type
_entity.pdbx_description
1 polymer ?
#
loop_
_entity_poly.entity_id
_entity_poly.type
_entity_poly.pdbx_seq_one_letter_code
_entity_poly.pdbx_strand_id
1 'polypeptide(L)'
;MTEIITYRLSSAGAWGYEFYDAGRNRIGSVSTDVMPSSPTLIKGEGIDWYSTFSMEHTIVPGTGRWVKNNQNGLEVYRIIFWKQGMYQVRTADNCSVQVEIREGDYLFGKPEMPVTAMSRRIQEADWRPSYKDIGVVLYFRTTFYEDVSEAYRMMVLSFPALRFY
;
A
#
# COMPACT_ATOMS: atom_id res chain seq x y z
N MET A 1 16.33 9.04 6.25
CA MET A 1 14.96 9.33 5.75
C MET A 1 14.87 8.96 4.27
N THR A 2 13.89 8.19 3.92
CA THR A 2 13.71 7.69 2.55
C THR A 2 12.36 8.13 2.00
N GLU A 3 12.34 8.63 0.75
CA GLU A 3 11.11 9.02 0.08
C GLU A 3 10.84 8.13 -1.12
N ILE A 4 9.58 7.74 -1.28
CA ILE A 4 9.08 6.93 -2.39
C ILE A 4 7.90 7.67 -3.02
N ILE A 5 7.87 7.74 -4.33
CA ILE A 5 6.76 8.33 -5.09
C ILE A 5 5.90 7.21 -5.64
N THR A 6 4.61 7.32 -5.40
CA THR A 6 3.61 6.38 -5.91
C THR A 6 2.82 7.03 -7.02
N TYR A 7 2.78 6.39 -8.18
CA TYR A 7 1.95 6.78 -9.32
C TYR A 7 0.80 5.83 -9.46
N ARG A 8 -0.39 6.37 -9.64
CA ARG A 8 -1.55 5.58 -10.01
C ARG A 8 -1.62 5.49 -11.52
N LEU A 9 -1.72 4.26 -12.01
CA LEU A 9 -1.93 3.96 -13.42
C LEU A 9 -3.35 3.44 -13.59
N SER A 10 -4.05 3.94 -14.60
CA SER A 10 -5.37 3.40 -14.94
C SER A 10 -5.43 3.15 -16.42
N SER A 11 -5.98 2.01 -16.79
CA SER A 11 -6.28 1.63 -18.16
C SER A 11 -7.66 1.00 -18.21
N ALA A 12 -8.19 0.76 -19.41
CA ALA A 12 -9.50 0.16 -19.55
C ALA A 12 -9.52 -1.23 -18.89
N GLY A 13 -10.35 -1.37 -17.85
CA GLY A 13 -10.54 -2.63 -17.16
C GLY A 13 -9.54 -2.97 -16.07
N ALA A 14 -8.55 -2.13 -15.82
CA ALA A 14 -7.54 -2.39 -14.78
C ALA A 14 -7.03 -1.09 -14.19
N TRP A 15 -6.50 -1.16 -12.97
CA TRP A 15 -5.78 -0.05 -12.36
C TRP A 15 -4.63 -0.60 -11.52
N GLY A 16 -3.68 0.28 -11.19
CA GLY A 16 -2.55 -0.12 -10.38
C GLY A 16 -1.78 1.07 -9.85
N TYR A 17 -0.81 0.74 -9.03
CA TYR A 17 0.16 1.70 -8.51
C TYR A 17 1.55 1.19 -8.84
N GLU A 18 2.44 2.13 -9.11
CA GLU A 18 3.86 1.84 -9.25
C GLU A 18 4.66 2.72 -8.31
N PHE A 19 5.69 2.15 -7.70
CA PHE A 19 6.50 2.80 -6.68
C PHE A 19 7.91 3.07 -7.22
N TYR A 20 8.38 4.30 -7.01
CA TYR A 20 9.67 4.76 -7.51
C TYR A 20 10.47 5.39 -6.39
N ASP A 21 11.75 5.06 -6.30
CA ASP A 21 12.66 5.68 -5.35
C ASP A 21 13.15 7.06 -5.83
N ALA A 22 13.99 7.72 -5.03
CA ALA A 22 14.54 9.02 -5.35
C ALA A 22 15.40 9.01 -6.62
N GLY A 23 15.99 7.88 -6.96
CA GLY A 23 16.75 7.67 -8.19
C GLY A 23 15.88 7.36 -9.41
N ARG A 24 14.54 7.44 -9.26
CA ARG A 24 13.56 7.13 -10.31
C ARG A 24 13.58 5.66 -10.75
N ASN A 25 14.03 4.78 -9.88
CA ASN A 25 13.99 3.34 -10.12
C ASN A 25 12.68 2.76 -9.62
N ARG A 26 12.04 1.93 -10.44
CA ARG A 26 10.83 1.23 -10.03
C ARG A 26 11.19 0.16 -9.01
N ILE A 27 10.60 0.24 -7.83
CA ILE A 27 10.87 -0.70 -6.74
C ILE A 27 9.74 -1.68 -6.48
N GLY A 28 8.58 -1.47 -7.07
CA GLY A 28 7.47 -2.38 -6.92
C GLY A 28 6.20 -1.86 -7.55
N SER A 29 5.16 -2.67 -7.45
CA SER A 29 3.85 -2.35 -8.01
C SER A 29 2.71 -3.05 -7.28
N VAL A 30 1.53 -2.46 -7.39
CA VAL A 30 0.27 -3.10 -7.01
C VAL A 30 -0.64 -3.04 -8.22
N SER A 31 -1.26 -4.15 -8.58
CA SER A 31 -2.18 -4.18 -9.72
C SER A 31 -3.43 -4.98 -9.38
N THR A 32 -4.54 -4.55 -9.94
CA THR A 32 -5.81 -5.25 -9.81
C THR A 32 -6.61 -5.15 -11.11
N ASP A 33 -7.56 -6.06 -11.26
CA ASP A 33 -8.52 -6.04 -12.34
C ASP A 33 -9.82 -5.40 -11.83
N VAL A 34 -10.69 -4.98 -12.75
CA VAL A 34 -12.01 -4.42 -12.42
C VAL A 34 -12.92 -5.44 -11.75
N MET A 35 -12.67 -6.71 -11.99
CA MET A 35 -13.49 -7.78 -11.43
C MET A 35 -13.27 -7.92 -9.93
N PRO A 36 -14.31 -7.82 -9.08
CA PRO A 36 -14.16 -7.96 -7.64
C PRO A 36 -13.55 -9.30 -7.19
N SER A 37 -13.70 -10.34 -8.01
CA SER A 37 -13.15 -11.66 -7.72
C SER A 37 -11.66 -11.78 -8.03
N SER A 38 -11.09 -10.81 -8.77
CA SER A 38 -9.68 -10.84 -9.14
C SER A 38 -8.82 -10.43 -7.94
N PRO A 39 -7.72 -11.14 -7.68
CA PRO A 39 -6.82 -10.76 -6.59
C PRO A 39 -6.06 -9.49 -6.93
N THR A 40 -5.76 -8.72 -5.89
CA THR A 40 -4.79 -7.63 -5.96
C THR A 40 -3.40 -8.25 -5.84
N LEU A 41 -2.51 -7.93 -6.78
CA LEU A 41 -1.16 -8.46 -6.82
C LEU A 41 -0.17 -7.38 -6.39
N ILE A 42 0.73 -7.75 -5.47
CA ILE A 42 1.75 -6.85 -4.93
C ILE A 42 3.11 -7.45 -5.28
N LYS A 43 3.88 -6.71 -6.07
CA LYS A 43 5.14 -7.19 -6.62
C LYS A 43 6.28 -6.25 -6.26
N GLY A 44 7.45 -6.81 -6.01
CA GLY A 44 8.68 -6.08 -5.77
C GLY A 44 9.85 -7.06 -5.80
N GLU A 45 11.06 -6.57 -5.52
CA GLU A 45 12.21 -7.45 -5.41
C GLU A 45 12.05 -8.35 -4.17
N GLY A 46 12.00 -9.66 -4.41
CA GLY A 46 11.76 -10.64 -3.34
C GLY A 46 10.33 -10.60 -2.79
N ILE A 47 9.43 -9.87 -3.42
CA ILE A 47 8.05 -9.71 -2.96
C ILE A 47 7.10 -10.18 -4.05
N ASP A 48 6.25 -11.14 -3.69
CA ASP A 48 5.22 -11.68 -4.55
C ASP A 48 4.02 -12.05 -3.68
N TRP A 49 3.14 -11.07 -3.48
CA TRP A 49 2.00 -11.19 -2.58
C TRP A 49 0.69 -11.02 -3.33
N TYR A 50 -0.39 -11.48 -2.71
CA TYR A 50 -1.74 -11.26 -3.22
C TYR A 50 -2.74 -11.04 -2.08
N SER A 51 -3.83 -10.38 -2.41
CA SER A 51 -4.95 -10.18 -1.50
C SER A 51 -6.26 -10.19 -2.30
N THR A 52 -7.33 -10.67 -1.69
CA THR A 52 -8.67 -10.64 -2.28
C THR A 52 -9.55 -9.62 -1.59
N PHE A 53 -10.45 -9.01 -2.36
CA PHE A 53 -11.36 -8.00 -1.85
C PHE A 53 -12.60 -8.61 -1.21
N SER A 54 -13.04 -7.97 -0.12
CA SER A 54 -14.37 -8.21 0.45
C SER A 54 -14.89 -6.91 1.07
N MET A 55 -16.14 -6.57 0.80
CA MET A 55 -16.76 -5.34 1.33
C MET A 55 -16.70 -5.26 2.85
N GLU A 56 -16.89 -6.36 3.52
CA GLU A 56 -16.90 -6.38 4.99
C GLU A 56 -15.57 -5.97 5.60
N HIS A 57 -14.45 -6.15 4.88
CA HIS A 57 -13.13 -5.78 5.37
C HIS A 57 -12.98 -4.28 5.64
N THR A 58 -13.83 -3.47 5.04
CA THR A 58 -13.71 -2.01 5.11
C THR A 58 -14.82 -1.32 5.89
N ILE A 59 -15.88 -2.03 6.23
CA ILE A 59 -17.06 -1.43 6.85
C ILE A 59 -17.47 -2.07 8.19
N VAL A 60 -16.98 -3.27 8.48
CA VAL A 60 -17.33 -3.99 9.72
C VAL A 60 -16.13 -3.95 10.67
N PRO A 61 -16.21 -3.26 11.82
CA PRO A 61 -15.10 -3.21 12.77
C PRO A 61 -14.68 -4.61 13.24
N GLY A 62 -13.37 -4.81 13.33
CA GLY A 62 -12.79 -6.10 13.74
C GLY A 62 -12.58 -7.10 12.61
N THR A 63 -13.13 -6.85 11.42
CA THR A 63 -12.83 -7.68 10.25
C THR A 63 -11.45 -7.37 9.70
N GLY A 64 -10.81 -8.38 9.10
CA GLY A 64 -9.45 -8.25 8.58
C GLY A 64 -9.35 -8.61 7.11
N ARG A 65 -8.57 -7.83 6.40
CA ARG A 65 -8.14 -8.17 5.05
C ARG A 65 -6.70 -8.68 5.12
N TRP A 66 -6.48 -9.90 4.70
CA TRP A 66 -5.17 -10.52 4.71
C TRP A 66 -4.43 -10.31 3.40
N VAL A 67 -3.10 -10.29 3.49
CA VAL A 67 -2.18 -10.35 2.36
C VAL A 67 -1.32 -11.58 2.55
N LYS A 68 -1.24 -12.42 1.54
CA LYS A 68 -0.53 -13.69 1.59
C LYS A 68 0.60 -13.73 0.57
N ASN A 69 1.62 -14.51 0.89
CA ASN A 69 2.68 -14.82 -0.05
C ASN A 69 2.12 -15.73 -1.15
N ASN A 70 2.31 -15.33 -2.41
CA ASN A 70 1.76 -16.05 -3.56
C ASN A 70 2.43 -17.39 -3.81
N GLN A 71 3.64 -17.59 -3.30
CA GLN A 71 4.39 -18.85 -3.52
C GLN A 71 4.05 -19.92 -2.50
N ASN A 72 3.84 -19.55 -1.24
CA ASN A 72 3.62 -20.53 -0.17
C ASN A 72 2.26 -20.40 0.54
N GLY A 73 1.48 -19.37 0.22
CA GLY A 73 0.16 -19.15 0.82
C GLY A 73 0.17 -18.67 2.27
N LEU A 74 1.34 -18.41 2.85
CA LEU A 74 1.43 -17.94 4.22
C LEU A 74 1.05 -16.46 4.32
N GLU A 75 0.39 -16.09 5.41
CA GLU A 75 0.00 -14.71 5.67
C GLU A 75 1.24 -13.85 5.92
N VAL A 76 1.33 -12.72 5.22
CA VAL A 76 2.42 -11.75 5.37
C VAL A 76 2.00 -10.66 6.36
N TYR A 77 0.82 -10.12 6.16
CA TYR A 77 0.22 -9.18 7.10
C TYR A 77 -1.30 -9.17 6.94
N ARG A 78 -1.97 -8.60 7.94
CA ARG A 78 -3.43 -8.48 7.97
C ARG A 78 -3.80 -7.06 8.37
N ILE A 79 -4.69 -6.44 7.59
CA ILE A 79 -5.26 -5.12 7.89
C ILE A 79 -6.57 -5.35 8.62
N ILE A 80 -6.68 -4.81 9.83
CA ILE A 80 -7.88 -4.93 10.65
C ILE A 80 -8.55 -3.56 10.70
N PHE A 81 -9.81 -3.50 10.28
CA PHE A 81 -10.60 -2.29 10.35
C PHE A 81 -11.04 -2.06 11.80
N TRP A 82 -10.73 -0.89 12.33
CA TRP A 82 -11.11 -0.52 13.68
C TRP A 82 -12.33 0.40 13.67
N LYS A 83 -12.20 1.54 13.02
CA LYS A 83 -13.26 2.52 12.79
C LYS A 83 -12.86 3.39 11.60
N GLN A 84 -13.76 4.23 11.12
CA GLN A 84 -13.45 5.09 9.98
C GLN A 84 -12.18 5.89 10.23
N GLY A 85 -11.23 5.77 9.31
CA GLY A 85 -9.94 6.45 9.40
C GLY A 85 -8.91 5.81 10.31
N MET A 86 -9.22 4.66 10.93
CA MET A 86 -8.30 3.97 11.85
C MET A 86 -8.22 2.49 11.52
N TYR A 87 -6.99 2.00 11.34
CA TYR A 87 -6.70 0.61 11.03
C TYR A 87 -5.54 0.11 11.88
N GLN A 88 -5.50 -1.17 12.08
CA GLN A 88 -4.36 -1.86 12.66
C GLN A 88 -3.82 -2.85 11.63
N VAL A 89 -2.51 -2.88 11.46
CA VAL A 89 -1.86 -3.90 10.61
C VAL A 89 -1.06 -4.81 11.52
N ARG A 90 -1.31 -6.12 11.39
CA ARG A 90 -0.51 -7.15 12.05
C ARG A 90 0.38 -7.82 11.04
N THR A 91 1.67 -7.83 11.32
CA THR A 91 2.65 -8.53 10.48
C THR A 91 2.85 -9.96 10.96
N ALA A 92 3.47 -10.79 10.12
CA ALA A 92 3.69 -12.20 10.42
C ALA A 92 4.60 -12.42 11.64
N ASP A 93 5.44 -11.43 11.98
CA ASP A 93 6.32 -11.46 13.14
C ASP A 93 5.68 -10.86 14.41
N ASN A 94 4.35 -10.74 14.41
CA ASN A 94 3.55 -10.18 15.51
C ASN A 94 3.82 -8.70 15.82
N CYS A 95 4.38 -7.96 14.88
CA CYS A 95 4.43 -6.50 14.98
C CYS A 95 3.05 -5.92 14.73
N SER A 96 2.69 -4.90 15.51
CA SER A 96 1.43 -4.18 15.34
C SER A 96 1.73 -2.76 14.88
N VAL A 97 1.16 -2.39 13.76
CA VAL A 97 1.29 -1.05 13.19
C VAL A 97 -0.08 -0.40 13.19
N GLN A 98 -0.18 0.80 13.74
CA GLN A 98 -1.41 1.57 13.68
C GLN A 98 -1.39 2.49 12.47
N VAL A 99 -2.51 2.57 11.76
CA VAL A 99 -2.65 3.45 10.60
C VAL A 99 -3.81 4.39 10.88
N GLU A 100 -3.52 5.68 10.82
CA GLU A 100 -4.52 6.73 10.92
C GLU A 100 -4.59 7.48 9.59
N ILE A 101 -5.81 7.72 9.11
CA ILE A 101 -6.02 8.53 7.91
C ILE A 101 -6.54 9.89 8.36
N ARG A 102 -5.75 10.92 8.09
CA ARG A 102 -6.05 12.29 8.50
C ARG A 102 -5.98 13.21 7.29
N GLU A 103 -7.12 13.78 6.90
CA GLU A 103 -7.21 14.71 5.76
C GLU A 103 -6.62 14.14 4.45
N GLY A 104 -6.80 12.84 4.23
CA GLY A 104 -6.28 12.15 3.05
C GLY A 104 -4.85 11.63 3.17
N ASP A 105 -4.15 11.99 4.25
CA ASP A 105 -2.81 11.47 4.52
C ASP A 105 -2.88 10.19 5.35
N TYR A 106 -1.93 9.28 5.12
CA TYR A 106 -1.82 8.03 5.88
C TYR A 106 -0.63 8.14 6.83
N LEU A 107 -0.90 7.97 8.13
CA LEU A 107 0.11 8.00 9.17
C LEU A 107 0.29 6.60 9.74
N PHE A 108 1.51 6.07 9.64
CA PHE A 108 1.86 4.74 10.12
C PHE A 108 2.71 4.87 11.37
N GLY A 109 2.33 4.16 12.43
CA GLY A 109 3.03 4.24 13.70
C GLY A 109 3.13 2.91 14.42
N LYS A 110 4.07 2.84 15.34
CA LYS A 110 4.27 1.72 16.26
C LYS A 110 4.15 2.23 17.69
N PRO A 111 3.91 1.35 18.70
CA PRO A 111 3.79 1.79 20.09
C PRO A 111 4.99 2.62 20.58
N GLU A 112 6.19 2.23 20.19
CA GLU A 112 7.43 2.91 20.60
C GLU A 112 7.78 4.13 19.72
N MET A 113 7.17 4.25 18.57
CA MET A 113 7.42 5.34 17.62
C MET A 113 6.12 5.72 16.90
N PRO A 114 5.44 6.80 17.34
CA PRO A 114 4.10 7.15 16.86
C PRO A 114 3.97 7.37 15.36
N VAL A 115 5.04 7.85 14.70
CA VAL A 115 5.04 7.99 13.24
C VAL A 115 6.34 7.41 12.69
N THR A 116 6.23 6.28 12.01
CA THR A 116 7.37 5.61 11.34
C THR A 116 7.38 5.94 9.85
N ALA A 117 6.22 6.22 9.28
CA ALA A 117 6.09 6.58 7.88
C ALA A 117 4.82 7.40 7.67
N MET A 118 4.81 8.21 6.61
CA MET A 118 3.66 9.00 6.23
C MET A 118 3.52 9.00 4.71
N SER A 119 2.32 8.69 4.22
CA SER A 119 1.99 8.82 2.80
C SER A 119 1.09 10.02 2.60
N ARG A 120 1.59 11.03 1.93
CA ARG A 120 0.87 12.27 1.64
C ARG A 120 0.37 12.27 0.21
N ARG A 121 -0.90 12.59 0.04
CA ARG A 121 -1.49 12.77 -1.28
C ARG A 121 -0.89 14.01 -1.94
N ILE A 122 -0.48 13.88 -3.20
CA ILE A 122 0.04 14.97 -4.00
C ILE A 122 -0.75 15.07 -5.31
N GLN A 123 -0.86 16.30 -5.85
CA GLN A 123 -1.68 16.58 -7.03
C GLN A 123 -0.88 16.55 -8.33
N GLU A 124 0.39 16.95 -8.27
CA GLU A 124 1.26 17.02 -9.44
C GLU A 124 2.62 16.42 -9.12
N ALA A 125 3.25 15.84 -10.13
CA ALA A 125 4.61 15.35 -10.07
C ALA A 125 5.52 16.21 -10.92
N ASP A 126 6.71 16.49 -10.42
CA ASP A 126 7.78 17.08 -11.20
C ASP A 126 8.35 16.08 -12.20
N TRP A 127 8.12 14.81 -11.96
CA TRP A 127 8.61 13.73 -12.79
C TRP A 127 7.50 12.70 -13.02
N ARG A 128 7.52 12.07 -14.21
CA ARG A 128 6.56 11.03 -14.60
C ARG A 128 7.30 9.86 -15.25
N PRO A 129 6.76 8.63 -15.10
CA PRO A 129 7.27 7.47 -15.84
C PRO A 129 7.22 7.66 -17.35
N SER A 130 8.08 6.96 -18.06
CA SER A 130 8.19 7.08 -19.52
C SER A 130 6.96 6.57 -20.28
N TYR A 131 6.16 5.71 -19.72
CA TYR A 131 4.93 5.19 -20.35
C TYR A 131 3.69 5.97 -19.91
N LYS A 132 3.81 7.24 -19.84
CA LYS A 132 2.78 8.20 -19.41
C LYS A 132 1.53 8.24 -20.28
N ASP A 133 1.56 7.63 -21.45
CA ASP A 133 0.44 7.66 -22.40
C ASP A 133 -0.78 6.87 -21.94
N ILE A 134 -0.66 6.11 -20.86
CA ILE A 134 -1.77 5.33 -20.29
C ILE A 134 -2.45 6.04 -19.13
N GLY A 135 -2.35 7.36 -19.04
CA GLY A 135 -3.09 8.13 -18.04
C GLY A 135 -2.50 8.03 -16.64
N VAL A 136 -1.24 8.42 -16.49
CA VAL A 136 -0.60 8.45 -15.18
C VAL A 136 -1.15 9.60 -14.36
N VAL A 137 -1.63 9.29 -13.16
CA VAL A 137 -2.07 10.25 -12.16
C VAL A 137 -1.15 10.12 -10.95
N LEU A 138 -0.52 11.22 -10.58
CA LEU A 138 0.29 11.25 -9.38
C LEU A 138 -0.59 11.04 -8.16
N TYR A 139 -0.10 10.29 -7.18
CA TYR A 139 -0.96 9.89 -6.08
C TYR A 139 -0.37 10.16 -4.70
N PHE A 140 0.79 9.61 -4.37
CA PHE A 140 1.36 9.75 -3.03
C PHE A 140 2.85 10.01 -3.05
N ARG A 141 3.29 10.77 -2.05
CA ARG A 141 4.68 10.82 -1.61
C ARG A 141 4.75 10.17 -0.24
N THR A 142 5.52 9.10 -0.12
CA THR A 142 5.69 8.37 1.13
C THR A 142 7.06 8.63 1.71
N THR A 143 7.12 9.06 2.96
CA THR A 143 8.36 9.32 3.68
C THR A 143 8.50 8.29 4.78
N PHE A 144 9.65 7.62 4.83
CA PHE A 144 10.03 6.70 5.89
C PHE A 144 11.03 7.40 6.80
N TYR A 145 10.71 7.48 8.07
CA TYR A 145 11.53 8.22 9.06
C TYR A 145 12.57 7.34 9.73
N GLU A 146 12.55 6.04 9.48
CA GLU A 146 13.54 5.08 9.96
C GLU A 146 13.85 4.05 8.87
N ASP A 147 14.93 3.31 9.04
CA ASP A 147 15.24 2.18 8.18
C ASP A 147 14.25 1.05 8.48
N VAL A 148 13.64 0.51 7.44
CA VAL A 148 12.65 -0.55 7.55
C VAL A 148 12.99 -1.70 6.61
N SER A 149 12.48 -2.88 6.90
CA SER A 149 12.62 -4.03 6.02
C SER A 149 11.87 -3.81 4.71
N GLU A 150 12.25 -4.55 3.67
CA GLU A 150 11.54 -4.51 2.39
C GLU A 150 10.07 -4.88 2.54
N ALA A 151 9.76 -5.86 3.39
CA ALA A 151 8.39 -6.28 3.65
C ALA A 151 7.57 -5.17 4.31
N TYR A 152 8.15 -4.49 5.31
CA TYR A 152 7.47 -3.36 5.96
C TYR A 152 7.24 -2.21 4.97
N ARG A 153 8.25 -1.88 4.20
CA ARG A 153 8.15 -0.82 3.20
C ARG A 153 7.03 -1.12 2.19
N MET A 154 6.98 -2.33 1.68
CA MET A 154 5.93 -2.71 0.73
C MET A 154 4.54 -2.72 1.37
N MET A 155 4.44 -3.09 2.64
CA MET A 155 3.18 -3.02 3.37
C MET A 155 2.67 -1.57 3.43
N VAL A 156 3.53 -0.63 3.78
CA VAL A 156 3.19 0.80 3.83
C VAL A 156 2.76 1.31 2.46
N LEU A 157 3.53 1.00 1.43
CA LEU A 157 3.26 1.48 0.07
C LEU A 157 1.99 0.90 -0.52
N SER A 158 1.68 -0.36 -0.25
CA SER A 158 0.51 -1.03 -0.78
C SER A 158 -0.78 -0.75 -0.01
N PHE A 159 -0.69 -0.27 1.24
CA PHE A 159 -1.84 -0.07 2.10
C PHE A 159 -2.97 0.76 1.46
N PRO A 160 -2.70 1.92 0.84
CA PRO A 160 -3.77 2.72 0.24
C PRO A 160 -4.56 1.97 -0.83
N ALA A 161 -3.89 1.14 -1.61
CA ALA A 161 -4.54 0.35 -2.67
C ALA A 161 -5.49 -0.70 -2.09
N LEU A 162 -5.12 -1.31 -0.97
CA LEU A 162 -5.91 -2.38 -0.34
C LEU A 162 -7.08 -1.84 0.46
N ARG A 163 -6.95 -0.65 0.98
CA ARG A 163 -7.97 -0.05 1.85
C ARG A 163 -9.19 0.41 1.06
N PHE A 164 -9.06 0.80 -0.19
CA PHE A 164 -10.14 1.39 -0.98
C PHE A 164 -11.04 0.37 -1.68
N TYR A 165 -10.97 -0.87 -1.31
CA TYR A 165 -11.86 -1.90 -1.83
C TYR A 165 -12.70 -2.50 -0.81
#